data_b6486917504e9d18488658fe6686d070
#
_entry.id   b6486917504e9d18488658fe6686d070
#
_cell.length_a   1.000
_cell.length_b   1.000
_cell.length_c   1.000
_cell.angle_alpha   90.00
_cell.angle_beta   90.00
_cell.angle_gamma   90.00
#
_symmetry.space_group_name_H-M   'P 1'
#
loop_
_entity.id
_entity.type
_entity.pdbx_description
1 polymer ?
#
loop_
_entity_poly.entity_id
_entity_poly.type
_entity_poly.pdbx_seq_one_letter_code
_entity_poly.pdbx_strand_id
1 'polypeptide(L)'
;MSIKYTPDHEWIKIDGDIGTVGITHHAQDALGDVVFVDLPEVGKTYAAKDPAAVVESVKAAADVYMPANGEVLEVNEALRDDPSLANSDPLGAGWFFKFKLANPADLDAFMDETSYTAFSADAH
;
A
#
# COMPACT_ATOMS: atom_id res chain seq x y z
N MET A 1 8.87 4.97 -14.52
CA MET A 1 8.19 4.57 -13.26
C MET A 1 6.97 5.44 -13.04
N SER A 2 5.85 4.81 -12.73
CA SER A 2 4.58 5.51 -12.49
C SER A 2 4.11 5.26 -11.08
N ILE A 3 3.33 6.20 -10.54
CA ILE A 3 2.68 6.04 -9.23
C ILE A 3 1.18 6.18 -9.43
N LYS A 4 0.43 5.23 -8.86
CA LYS A 4 -1.03 5.24 -8.84
C LYS A 4 -1.52 5.19 -7.40
N TYR A 5 -2.77 5.58 -7.20
CA TYR A 5 -3.39 5.64 -5.88
C TYR A 5 -4.76 5.00 -5.91
N THR A 6 -5.12 4.32 -4.81
CA THR A 6 -6.44 3.69 -4.67
C THR A 6 -7.37 4.54 -3.82
N PRO A 7 -8.70 4.31 -3.92
CA PRO A 7 -9.66 4.97 -3.02
C PRO A 7 -9.48 4.59 -1.55
N ASP A 8 -8.75 3.52 -1.27
CA ASP A 8 -8.44 3.07 0.10
C ASP A 8 -7.18 3.73 0.66
N HIS A 9 -6.64 4.74 -0.04
CA HIS A 9 -5.45 5.49 0.37
C HIS A 9 -4.18 4.63 0.39
N GLU A 10 -4.03 3.80 -0.61
CA GLU A 10 -2.81 3.02 -0.89
C GLU A 10 -2.15 3.60 -2.12
N TRP A 11 -0.81 3.58 -2.14
CA TRP A 11 -0.07 3.98 -3.34
C TRP A 11 0.61 2.75 -3.95
N ILE A 12 0.77 2.78 -5.27
CA ILE A 12 1.45 1.73 -6.02
C ILE A 12 2.49 2.38 -6.92
N LYS A 13 3.77 2.09 -6.70
CA LYS A 13 4.84 2.47 -7.63
C LYS A 13 5.03 1.34 -8.62
N ILE A 14 4.92 1.64 -9.89
CA ILE A 14 4.96 0.66 -10.96
C ILE A 14 6.28 0.76 -11.71
N ASP A 15 7.02 -0.35 -11.78
CA ASP A 15 8.26 -0.45 -12.52
C ASP A 15 8.18 -1.73 -13.38
N GLY A 16 7.86 -1.58 -14.66
CA GLY A 16 7.58 -2.71 -15.53
C GLY A 16 6.34 -3.47 -15.08
N ASP A 17 6.52 -4.71 -14.68
CA ASP A 17 5.44 -5.55 -14.16
C ASP A 17 5.51 -5.73 -12.64
N ILE A 18 6.37 -4.96 -11.96
CA ILE A 18 6.51 -4.99 -10.51
C ILE A 18 5.82 -3.78 -9.89
N GLY A 19 4.94 -4.02 -8.93
CA GLY A 19 4.30 -2.96 -8.15
C GLY A 19 4.81 -2.97 -6.71
N THR A 20 5.16 -1.79 -6.19
CA THR A 20 5.49 -1.60 -4.78
C THR A 20 4.32 -0.87 -4.11
N VAL A 21 3.81 -1.40 -3.02
CA VAL A 21 2.59 -0.92 -2.35
C VAL A 21 2.93 -0.38 -0.97
N GLY A 22 2.30 0.72 -0.63
CA GLY A 22 2.33 1.30 0.71
C GLY A 22 1.08 2.12 0.97
N ILE A 23 1.03 2.78 2.11
CA ILE A 23 -0.08 3.66 2.47
C ILE A 23 0.33 5.12 2.27
N THR A 24 -0.66 5.99 2.02
CA THR A 24 -0.41 7.40 1.79
C THR A 24 -0.26 8.17 3.11
N HIS A 25 0.19 9.42 3.02
CA HIS A 25 0.20 10.32 4.18
C HIS A 25 -1.19 10.49 4.78
N HIS A 26 -2.21 10.56 3.94
CA HIS A 26 -3.60 10.66 4.40
C HIS A 26 -3.97 9.44 5.27
N ALA A 27 -3.61 8.24 4.82
CA ALA A 27 -3.93 7.02 5.55
C ALA A 27 -3.18 6.94 6.88
N GLN A 28 -1.88 7.23 6.91
CA GLN A 28 -1.11 7.15 8.14
C GLN A 28 -1.54 8.22 9.15
N ASP A 29 -1.94 9.40 8.66
CA ASP A 29 -2.43 10.47 9.54
C ASP A 29 -3.76 10.08 10.18
N ALA A 30 -4.65 9.47 9.41
CA ALA A 30 -5.93 8.98 9.91
C ALA A 30 -5.77 7.86 10.93
N LEU A 31 -4.78 6.98 10.73
CA LEU A 31 -4.50 5.87 11.63
C LEU A 31 -3.86 6.33 12.94
N GLY A 32 -3.01 7.36 12.89
CA GLY A 32 -2.17 7.73 14.03
C GLY A 32 -0.97 6.79 14.13
N ASP A 33 -0.37 6.68 15.31
CA ASP A 33 0.87 5.93 15.50
C ASP A 33 0.69 4.44 15.20
N VAL A 34 1.41 3.95 14.20
CA VAL A 34 1.40 2.54 13.81
C VAL A 34 2.27 1.76 14.78
N VAL A 35 1.72 0.70 15.36
CA VAL A 35 2.39 -0.12 16.39
C VAL A 35 2.66 -1.55 15.92
N PHE A 36 1.99 -2.01 14.88
CA PHE A 36 2.18 -3.36 14.35
C PHE A 36 1.79 -3.41 12.87
N VAL A 37 2.54 -4.17 12.08
CA VAL A 37 2.24 -4.42 10.67
C VAL A 37 2.35 -5.92 10.42
N ASP A 38 1.26 -6.51 9.88
CA ASP A 38 1.25 -7.90 9.45
C ASP A 38 1.39 -7.91 7.92
N LEU A 39 2.52 -8.43 7.44
CA LEU A 39 2.86 -8.42 6.01
C LEU A 39 2.36 -9.68 5.32
N PRO A 40 2.13 -9.63 3.98
CA PRO A 40 1.68 -10.81 3.24
C PRO A 40 2.79 -11.85 3.11
N GLU A 41 2.43 -13.05 2.68
CA GLU A 41 3.39 -14.13 2.45
C GLU A 41 4.08 -13.99 1.10
N VAL A 42 5.41 -14.01 1.11
CA VAL A 42 6.20 -14.05 -0.12
C VAL A 42 5.91 -15.35 -0.87
N GLY A 43 5.71 -15.23 -2.18
CA GLY A 43 5.40 -16.39 -3.04
C GLY A 43 3.93 -16.71 -3.16
N LYS A 44 3.07 -16.07 -2.37
CA LYS A 44 1.62 -16.28 -2.44
C LYS A 44 1.00 -15.35 -3.47
N THR A 45 0.03 -15.87 -4.22
CA THR A 45 -0.75 -15.09 -5.20
C THR A 45 -2.04 -14.61 -4.53
N TYR A 46 -2.32 -13.32 -4.71
CA TYR A 46 -3.54 -12.69 -4.20
C TYR A 46 -4.36 -12.14 -5.35
N ALA A 47 -5.67 -12.15 -5.19
CA ALA A 47 -6.58 -11.49 -6.13
C ALA A 47 -6.76 -10.03 -5.75
N ALA A 48 -7.17 -9.21 -6.72
CA ALA A 48 -7.51 -7.82 -6.47
C ALA A 48 -8.52 -7.71 -5.33
N LYS A 49 -8.28 -6.75 -4.43
CA LYS A 49 -9.10 -6.45 -3.25
C LYS A 49 -9.01 -7.48 -2.12
N ASP A 50 -8.20 -8.53 -2.26
CA ASP A 50 -7.92 -9.41 -1.13
C ASP A 50 -7.12 -8.62 -0.07
N PRO A 51 -7.40 -8.80 1.23
CA PRO A 51 -6.56 -8.21 2.27
C PRO A 51 -5.18 -8.88 2.24
N ALA A 52 -4.16 -8.10 1.88
CA ALA A 52 -2.79 -8.61 1.78
C ALA A 52 -1.99 -8.33 3.04
N ALA A 53 -2.15 -7.15 3.62
CA ALA A 53 -1.46 -6.76 4.85
C ALA A 53 -2.45 -6.15 5.83
N VAL A 54 -2.07 -6.10 7.11
CA VAL A 54 -2.84 -5.42 8.15
C VAL A 54 -1.91 -4.44 8.85
N VAL A 55 -2.39 -3.23 9.06
CA VAL A 55 -1.69 -2.21 9.82
C VAL A 55 -2.49 -1.89 11.08
N GLU A 56 -1.84 -1.98 12.25
CA GLU A 56 -2.48 -1.68 13.52
C GLU A 56 -1.85 -0.44 14.14
N SER A 57 -2.71 0.49 14.57
CA SER A 57 -2.31 1.70 15.25
C SER A 57 -2.83 1.70 16.68
N VAL A 58 -2.47 2.76 17.43
CA VAL A 58 -2.95 2.93 18.81
C VAL A 58 -4.47 3.07 18.90
N LYS A 59 -5.16 3.40 17.80
CA LYS A 59 -6.62 3.60 17.82
C LYS A 59 -7.41 2.67 16.91
N ALA A 60 -6.80 2.00 15.92
CA ALA A 60 -7.55 1.20 14.96
C ALA A 60 -6.67 0.18 14.24
N ALA A 61 -7.31 -0.77 13.58
CA ALA A 61 -6.66 -1.68 12.65
C ALA A 61 -7.29 -1.49 11.26
N ALA A 62 -6.47 -1.59 10.22
CA ALA A 62 -6.93 -1.44 8.85
C ALA A 62 -6.25 -2.46 7.94
N ASP A 63 -6.98 -2.90 6.92
CA ASP A 63 -6.43 -3.80 5.92
C ASP A 63 -5.78 -3.00 4.80
N VAL A 64 -4.66 -3.50 4.29
CA VAL A 64 -4.05 -3.02 3.06
C VAL A 64 -4.40 -4.04 1.99
N TYR A 65 -5.23 -3.62 1.02
CA TYR A 65 -5.76 -4.53 0.01
C TYR A 65 -4.81 -4.66 -1.16
N MET A 66 -4.87 -5.82 -1.81
CA MET A 66 -4.16 -6.05 -3.06
C MET A 66 -4.77 -5.15 -4.14
N PRO A 67 -3.98 -4.26 -4.78
CA PRO A 67 -4.56 -3.35 -5.79
C PRO A 67 -4.93 -4.04 -7.08
N ALA A 68 -4.30 -5.18 -7.39
CA ALA A 68 -4.54 -5.96 -8.59
C ALA A 68 -4.11 -7.40 -8.34
N ASN A 69 -4.48 -8.31 -9.24
CA ASN A 69 -4.04 -9.70 -9.15
C ASN A 69 -2.52 -9.78 -9.29
N GLY A 70 -1.88 -10.56 -8.45
CA GLY A 70 -0.44 -10.75 -8.54
C GLY A 70 0.15 -11.60 -7.44
N GLU A 71 1.43 -11.92 -7.61
CA GLU A 71 2.19 -12.72 -6.67
C GLU A 71 3.13 -11.83 -5.86
N VAL A 72 3.12 -11.97 -4.53
CA VAL A 72 4.00 -11.22 -3.65
C VAL A 72 5.44 -11.71 -3.82
N LEU A 73 6.35 -10.80 -4.16
CA LEU A 73 7.76 -11.09 -4.39
C LEU A 73 8.64 -10.76 -3.19
N GLU A 74 8.28 -9.69 -2.47
CA GLU A 74 9.11 -9.18 -1.39
C GLU A 74 8.23 -8.43 -0.39
N VAL A 75 8.61 -8.48 0.88
CA VAL A 75 7.97 -7.68 1.94
C VAL A 75 9.03 -6.85 2.64
N ASN A 76 8.60 -5.72 3.21
CA ASN A 76 9.52 -4.81 3.91
C ASN A 76 9.69 -5.25 5.36
N GLU A 77 10.69 -6.07 5.60
CA GLU A 77 10.97 -6.58 6.95
C GLU A 77 11.25 -5.48 7.96
N ALA A 78 11.72 -4.31 7.50
CA ALA A 78 11.97 -3.18 8.40
C ALA A 78 10.70 -2.72 9.13
N LEU A 79 9.51 -2.92 8.54
CA LEU A 79 8.25 -2.59 9.19
C LEU A 79 7.92 -3.52 10.36
N ARG A 80 8.46 -4.75 10.35
CA ARG A 80 8.28 -5.67 11.48
C ARG A 80 9.07 -5.21 12.68
N ASP A 81 10.27 -4.67 12.44
CA ASP A 81 11.15 -4.17 13.49
C ASP A 81 10.78 -2.76 13.94
N ASP A 82 10.30 -1.95 13.01
CA ASP A 82 9.95 -0.54 13.25
C ASP A 82 8.68 -0.16 12.49
N PRO A 83 7.51 -0.50 13.03
CA PRO A 83 6.23 -0.15 12.38
C PRO A 83 6.03 1.35 12.18
N SER A 84 6.71 2.19 12.96
CA SER A 84 6.59 3.65 12.85
C SER A 84 7.13 4.21 11.54
N LEU A 85 7.87 3.42 10.76
CA LEU A 85 8.28 3.82 9.40
C LEU A 85 7.08 4.12 8.51
N ALA A 86 5.95 3.46 8.75
CA ALA A 86 4.71 3.73 8.00
C ALA A 86 4.19 5.15 8.28
N ASN A 87 4.53 5.72 9.44
CA ASN A 87 4.18 7.10 9.79
C ASN A 87 5.23 8.10 9.29
N SER A 88 6.51 7.80 9.52
CA SER A 88 7.58 8.77 9.28
C SER A 88 7.95 8.89 7.80
N ASP A 89 7.83 7.79 7.04
CA ASP A 89 8.22 7.79 5.63
C ASP A 89 7.33 6.82 4.82
N PRO A 90 6.01 7.08 4.77
CA PRO A 90 5.07 6.15 4.15
C PRO A 90 5.29 5.95 2.64
N LEU A 91 5.85 6.95 1.96
CA LEU A 91 6.09 6.87 0.51
C LEU A 91 7.51 6.40 0.17
N GLY A 92 8.35 6.17 1.16
CA GLY A 92 9.73 5.73 0.97
C GLY A 92 10.04 4.47 1.77
N ALA A 93 10.81 4.61 2.85
CA ALA A 93 11.26 3.48 3.66
C ALA A 93 10.10 2.66 4.27
N GLY A 94 8.91 3.23 4.38
CA GLY A 94 7.72 2.58 4.94
C GLY A 94 6.87 1.80 3.94
N TRP A 95 7.40 1.42 2.79
CA TRP A 95 6.67 0.58 1.83
C TRP A 95 6.34 -0.78 2.46
N PHE A 96 5.24 -1.40 2.00
CA PHE A 96 4.73 -2.64 2.61
C PHE A 96 5.19 -3.89 1.88
N PHE A 97 4.90 -4.01 0.60
CA PHE A 97 5.26 -5.21 -0.16
C PHE A 97 5.41 -4.90 -1.64
N LYS A 98 6.12 -5.79 -2.36
CA LYS A 98 6.24 -5.76 -3.82
C LYS A 98 5.59 -7.00 -4.38
N PHE A 99 4.90 -6.84 -5.50
CA PHE A 99 4.24 -7.95 -6.17
C PHE A 99 4.41 -7.89 -7.66
N LYS A 100 4.36 -9.06 -8.31
CA LYS A 100 4.39 -9.13 -9.76
C LYS A 100 2.97 -9.01 -10.28
N LEU A 101 2.72 -8.00 -11.12
CA LEU A 101 1.41 -7.76 -11.70
C LEU A 101 1.07 -8.86 -12.70
N ALA A 102 -0.11 -9.47 -12.56
CA ALA A 102 -0.61 -10.41 -13.55
C ALA A 102 -0.96 -9.69 -14.85
N ASN A 103 -1.52 -8.48 -14.74
CA ASN A 103 -1.83 -7.63 -15.88
C ASN A 103 -1.62 -6.17 -15.48
N PRO A 104 -0.50 -5.54 -15.93
CA PRO A 104 -0.22 -4.14 -15.57
C PRO A 104 -1.32 -3.15 -15.94
N ALA A 105 -2.12 -3.45 -16.97
CA ALA A 105 -3.23 -2.59 -17.37
C ALA A 105 -4.33 -2.49 -16.31
N ASP A 106 -4.39 -3.42 -15.35
CA ASP A 106 -5.37 -3.37 -14.25
C ASP A 106 -5.20 -2.11 -13.40
N LEU A 107 -4.02 -1.50 -13.40
CA LEU A 107 -3.75 -0.30 -12.62
C LEU A 107 -4.15 0.99 -13.33
N ASP A 108 -4.51 0.93 -14.62
CA ASP A 108 -4.90 2.12 -15.38
C ASP A 108 -6.18 2.76 -14.83
N ALA A 109 -7.00 2.00 -14.12
CA ALA A 109 -8.24 2.49 -13.52
C ALA A 109 -8.00 3.31 -12.23
N PHE A 110 -6.80 3.26 -11.67
CA PHE A 110 -6.50 3.97 -10.43
C PHE A 110 -6.10 5.42 -10.70
N MET A 111 -6.17 6.22 -9.63
CA MET A 111 -5.91 7.65 -9.71
C MET A 111 -4.41 7.94 -9.86
N ASP A 112 -4.08 8.97 -10.65
CA ASP A 112 -2.75 9.57 -10.59
C ASP A 112 -2.65 10.50 -9.37
N GLU A 113 -1.49 11.12 -9.18
CA GLU A 113 -1.27 11.99 -8.03
C GLU A 113 -2.24 13.17 -8.00
N THR A 114 -2.48 13.81 -9.14
CA THR A 114 -3.39 14.95 -9.21
C THR A 114 -4.81 14.56 -8.84
N SER A 115 -5.31 13.47 -9.40
CA SER A 115 -6.65 12.96 -9.11
C SER A 115 -6.79 12.53 -7.66
N TYR A 116 -5.77 11.87 -7.13
CA TYR A 116 -5.79 11.44 -5.73
C TYR A 116 -5.76 12.62 -4.77
N THR A 117 -4.98 13.66 -5.08
CA THR A 117 -4.91 14.85 -4.23
C THR A 117 -6.28 15.51 -4.12
N ALA A 118 -7.00 15.63 -5.24
CA ALA A 118 -8.36 16.15 -5.24
C ALA A 118 -9.33 15.26 -4.47
N PHE A 119 -9.20 13.95 -4.65
CA PHE A 119 -10.05 12.97 -3.96
C PHE A 119 -9.83 13.01 -2.45
N SER A 120 -8.58 13.03 -1.99
CA SER A 120 -8.26 13.02 -0.56
C SER A 120 -8.60 14.34 0.13
N ALA A 121 -8.59 15.46 -0.59
CA ALA A 121 -9.00 16.74 -0.05
C ALA A 121 -10.50 16.75 0.29
N ASP A 122 -11.32 16.01 -0.45
CA ASP A 122 -12.76 15.88 -0.22
C ASP A 122 -13.13 14.74 0.72
N ALA A 123 -12.21 13.80 0.95
CA ALA A 123 -12.45 12.61 1.78
C ALA A 123 -12.07 12.87 3.23
N HIS A 124 -13.03 13.23 4.02
CA HIS A 124 -12.80 13.53 5.45
C HIS A 124 -13.49 12.54 6.35
#